data_56deba8e8f09c52a26a9c4d59b46edb6
#
_entry.id   56deba8e8f09c52a26a9c4d59b46edb6
#
_cell.length_a   1.000
_cell.length_b   1.000
_cell.length_c   1.000
_cell.angle_alpha   90.00
_cell.angle_beta   90.00
_cell.angle_gamma   90.00
#
_symmetry.space_group_name_H-M   'P 1'
#
loop_
_entity.id
_entity.type
_entity.pdbx_description
1 polymer ?
#
loop_
_entity_poly.entity_id
_entity_poly.type
_entity_poly.pdbx_seq_one_letter_code
_entity_poly.pdbx_strand_id
1 'polypeptide(L)'
;MKDAIVLVAVSLAIGFALGGLRSSGPPAAPPELPAPPLPRPGVYSVTETSGGSAPQPYDWTLSDCGPQCLRVYYPAPEGSWRLDLAWDSAADRHKGAWVGERVHPGIQCEVGSLQAKTGPVPFKYVIRPDLTGFVNMKFSQERPSCWGDTAMRGQELSLKRAKPVWS
;
A
#
# COMPACT_ATOMS: atom_id res chain seq x y z
N MET A 1 -18.59 78.00 -39.00
CA MET A 1 -17.88 76.79 -39.39
C MET A 1 -18.24 75.75 -38.35
N LYS A 2 -19.13 74.84 -38.69
CA LYS A 2 -19.69 73.83 -37.75
C LYS A 2 -19.41 72.48 -38.35
N ASP A 3 -18.45 71.79 -37.75
CA ASP A 3 -18.06 70.45 -38.18
C ASP A 3 -19.00 69.44 -37.52
N ALA A 4 -19.78 68.77 -38.38
CA ALA A 4 -20.69 67.69 -37.97
C ALA A 4 -19.91 66.38 -37.87
N ILE A 5 -19.80 65.83 -36.69
CA ILE A 5 -19.23 64.51 -36.46
C ILE A 5 -20.34 63.49 -36.67
N VAL A 6 -20.17 62.65 -37.71
CA VAL A 6 -21.03 61.51 -37.98
C VAL A 6 -20.53 60.30 -37.14
N LEU A 7 -21.31 59.92 -36.12
CA LEU A 7 -21.08 58.71 -35.35
C LEU A 7 -21.70 57.51 -36.07
N VAL A 8 -20.83 56.65 -36.63
CA VAL A 8 -21.24 55.37 -37.17
C VAL A 8 -21.29 54.36 -36.03
N ALA A 9 -22.49 53.97 -35.64
CA ALA A 9 -22.70 52.89 -34.68
C ALA A 9 -22.53 51.55 -35.39
N VAL A 10 -21.45 50.86 -35.10
CA VAL A 10 -21.23 49.45 -35.49
C VAL A 10 -21.86 48.57 -34.46
N SER A 11 -23.02 48.02 -34.77
CA SER A 11 -23.68 46.99 -33.93
C SER A 11 -22.97 45.64 -34.11
N LEU A 12 -22.10 45.25 -33.20
CA LEU A 12 -21.54 43.91 -33.10
C LEU A 12 -22.63 42.99 -32.51
N ALA A 13 -23.28 42.21 -33.34
CA ALA A 13 -24.11 41.09 -32.87
C ALA A 13 -23.19 39.94 -32.40
N ILE A 14 -22.97 39.86 -31.07
CA ILE A 14 -22.29 38.71 -30.47
C ILE A 14 -23.32 37.59 -30.40
N GLY A 15 -23.26 36.66 -31.35
CA GLY A 15 -23.98 35.41 -31.30
C GLY A 15 -23.40 34.52 -30.18
N PHE A 16 -24.11 34.47 -29.05
CA PHE A 16 -23.85 33.44 -28.04
C PHE A 16 -24.32 32.09 -28.61
N ALA A 17 -23.37 31.32 -29.18
CA ALA A 17 -23.56 29.91 -29.41
C ALA A 17 -23.64 29.26 -28.02
N LEU A 18 -24.84 28.90 -27.58
CA LEU A 18 -25.06 28.00 -26.43
C LEU A 18 -24.54 26.62 -26.81
N GLY A 19 -23.23 26.48 -26.79
CA GLY A 19 -22.56 25.18 -26.78
C GLY A 19 -23.00 24.47 -25.52
N GLY A 20 -23.86 23.45 -25.67
CA GLY A 20 -24.32 22.64 -24.56
C GLY A 20 -23.12 22.17 -23.72
N LEU A 21 -23.02 22.63 -22.47
CA LEU A 21 -22.19 22.07 -21.46
C LEU A 21 -22.64 20.61 -21.29
N ARG A 22 -22.00 19.69 -22.03
CA ARG A 22 -22.03 18.28 -21.68
C ARG A 22 -21.42 18.20 -20.31
N SER A 23 -22.25 18.07 -19.31
CA SER A 23 -21.85 17.70 -17.96
C SER A 23 -21.09 16.37 -18.09
N SER A 24 -19.77 16.43 -18.15
CA SER A 24 -18.93 15.26 -18.03
C SER A 24 -19.15 14.77 -16.61
N GLY A 25 -20.00 13.78 -16.44
CA GLY A 25 -20.13 13.09 -15.16
C GLY A 25 -18.73 12.66 -14.68
N PRO A 26 -18.53 12.46 -13.37
CA PRO A 26 -17.26 11.96 -12.86
C PRO A 26 -16.88 10.69 -13.65
N PRO A 27 -15.58 10.52 -13.99
CA PRO A 27 -15.14 9.33 -14.71
C PRO A 27 -15.61 8.10 -13.95
N ALA A 28 -16.16 7.13 -14.67
CA ALA A 28 -16.58 5.87 -14.07
C ALA A 28 -15.40 5.26 -13.31
N ALA A 29 -15.64 4.82 -12.08
CA ALA A 29 -14.63 4.11 -11.32
C ALA A 29 -14.11 2.91 -12.14
N PRO A 30 -12.79 2.64 -12.12
CA PRO A 30 -12.26 1.45 -12.78
C PRO A 30 -13.01 0.20 -12.30
N PRO A 31 -13.27 -0.77 -13.19
CA PRO A 31 -13.92 -2.01 -12.78
C PRO A 31 -13.13 -2.68 -11.67
N GLU A 32 -13.82 -3.08 -10.61
CA GLU A 32 -13.22 -3.79 -9.50
C GLU A 32 -12.72 -5.17 -9.97
N LEU A 33 -11.44 -5.43 -9.78
CA LEU A 33 -10.86 -6.73 -10.12
C LEU A 33 -11.36 -7.79 -9.12
N PRO A 34 -11.88 -8.94 -9.62
CA PRO A 34 -12.25 -10.03 -8.72
C PRO A 34 -11.02 -10.54 -7.96
N ALA A 35 -11.21 -10.92 -6.70
CA ALA A 35 -10.15 -11.54 -5.95
C ALA A 35 -9.73 -12.88 -6.60
N PRO A 36 -8.43 -13.15 -6.76
CA PRO A 36 -7.95 -14.43 -7.22
C PRO A 36 -8.20 -15.51 -6.14
N PRO A 37 -8.07 -16.79 -6.50
CA PRO A 37 -8.09 -17.85 -5.52
C PRO A 37 -7.04 -17.61 -4.43
N LEU A 38 -7.42 -17.86 -3.18
CA LEU A 38 -6.50 -17.75 -2.05
C LEU A 38 -5.31 -18.72 -2.21
N PRO A 39 -4.12 -18.36 -1.74
CA PRO A 39 -3.01 -19.28 -1.63
C PRO A 39 -3.40 -20.51 -0.82
N ARG A 40 -2.88 -21.69 -1.18
CA ARG A 40 -3.15 -22.91 -0.43
C ARG A 40 -2.73 -22.74 1.03
N PRO A 41 -3.56 -23.09 2.02
CA PRO A 41 -3.16 -23.04 3.41
C PRO A 41 -1.89 -23.85 3.70
N GLY A 42 -1.06 -23.36 4.62
CA GLY A 42 0.18 -24.04 5.01
C GLY A 42 1.28 -23.10 5.45
N VAL A 43 2.45 -23.67 5.67
CA VAL A 43 3.66 -22.93 6.06
C VAL A 43 4.38 -22.42 4.82
N TYR A 44 4.83 -21.19 4.88
CA TYR A 44 5.57 -20.50 3.84
C TYR A 44 6.84 -19.91 4.42
N SER A 45 7.96 -20.21 3.81
CA SER A 45 9.20 -19.51 4.09
C SER A 45 9.16 -18.14 3.44
N VAL A 46 9.35 -17.11 4.25
CA VAL A 46 9.32 -15.70 3.86
C VAL A 46 10.73 -15.18 3.81
N THR A 47 11.06 -14.51 2.73
CA THR A 47 12.32 -13.79 2.60
C THR A 47 12.02 -12.30 2.49
N GLU A 48 12.56 -11.52 3.41
CA GLU A 48 12.54 -10.06 3.35
C GLU A 48 13.85 -9.54 2.78
N THR A 49 13.75 -8.66 1.81
CA THR A 49 14.91 -8.00 1.23
C THR A 49 14.85 -6.52 1.56
N SER A 50 15.71 -6.09 2.46
CA SER A 50 15.99 -4.68 2.72
C SER A 50 17.39 -4.34 2.20
N GLY A 51 17.54 -3.17 1.57
CA GLY A 51 18.80 -2.80 0.93
C GLY A 51 20.00 -2.90 1.88
N GLY A 52 20.84 -3.91 1.70
CA GLY A 52 22.15 -4.04 2.34
C GLY A 52 22.34 -5.19 3.33
N SER A 53 21.30 -5.85 3.80
CA SER A 53 21.43 -7.01 4.70
C SER A 53 21.16 -8.31 3.98
N ALA A 54 21.88 -9.37 4.34
CA ALA A 54 21.55 -10.71 3.86
C ALA A 54 20.13 -11.09 4.34
N PRO A 55 19.25 -11.56 3.45
CA PRO A 55 17.89 -11.90 3.82
C PRO A 55 17.90 -13.07 4.81
N GLN A 56 17.23 -12.90 5.94
CA GLN A 56 17.00 -13.96 6.91
C GLN A 56 15.63 -14.58 6.62
N PRO A 57 15.56 -15.86 6.25
CA PRO A 57 14.27 -16.53 6.05
C PRO A 57 13.60 -16.80 7.41
N TYR A 58 12.29 -16.62 7.45
CA TYR A 58 11.45 -17.00 8.57
C TYR A 58 10.12 -17.54 8.05
N ASP A 59 9.35 -18.18 8.90
CA ASP A 59 8.15 -18.87 8.46
C ASP A 59 6.88 -18.12 8.84
N TRP A 60 5.93 -18.05 7.89
CA TRP A 60 4.55 -17.67 8.12
C TRP A 60 3.63 -18.86 7.87
N THR A 61 2.55 -18.94 8.63
CA THR A 61 1.44 -19.80 8.29
C THR A 61 0.36 -18.97 7.59
N LEU A 62 0.00 -19.37 6.37
CA LEU A 62 -1.10 -18.77 5.63
C LEU A 62 -2.34 -19.62 5.79
N SER A 63 -3.50 -19.00 6.00
CA SER A 63 -4.80 -19.64 6.08
C SER A 63 -5.90 -18.73 5.55
N ASP A 64 -7.05 -19.33 5.27
CA ASP A 64 -8.28 -18.63 4.93
C ASP A 64 -8.89 -17.99 6.19
N CYS A 65 -9.42 -16.78 6.08
CA CYS A 65 -10.18 -16.10 7.13
C CYS A 65 -11.57 -15.66 6.65
N GLY A 66 -12.02 -16.13 5.51
CA GLY A 66 -13.31 -15.83 4.89
C GLY A 66 -13.19 -15.33 3.45
N PRO A 67 -14.29 -14.95 2.83
CA PRO A 67 -14.27 -14.46 1.45
C PRO A 67 -13.25 -13.34 1.24
N GLN A 68 -12.34 -13.54 0.30
CA GLN A 68 -11.31 -12.56 -0.06
C GLN A 68 -10.38 -12.16 1.10
N CYS A 69 -10.26 -12.98 2.13
CA CYS A 69 -9.45 -12.73 3.31
C CYS A 69 -8.33 -13.76 3.44
N LEU A 70 -7.08 -13.28 3.49
CA LEU A 70 -5.88 -14.08 3.70
C LEU A 70 -5.35 -13.81 5.12
N ARG A 71 -5.27 -14.82 5.95
CA ARG A 71 -4.69 -14.73 7.29
C ARG A 71 -3.23 -15.11 7.28
N VAL A 72 -2.42 -14.26 7.86
CA VAL A 72 -1.00 -14.50 8.15
C VAL A 72 -0.83 -14.72 9.64
N TYR A 73 -0.15 -15.78 10.01
CA TYR A 73 0.30 -16.04 11.38
C TYR A 73 1.82 -16.19 11.40
N TYR A 74 2.48 -15.48 12.29
CA TYR A 74 3.92 -15.56 12.53
C TYR A 74 4.19 -16.11 13.93
N PRO A 75 4.75 -17.33 14.03
CA PRO A 75 5.09 -17.97 15.29
C PRO A 75 6.47 -17.53 15.78
N ALA A 76 6.60 -16.34 16.36
CA ALA A 76 7.88 -15.91 16.92
C ALA A 76 7.98 -16.26 18.40
N PRO A 77 9.16 -16.67 18.87
CA PRO A 77 9.41 -16.92 20.30
C PRO A 77 9.19 -15.68 21.17
N GLU A 78 9.49 -14.51 20.63
CA GLU A 78 9.41 -13.21 21.31
C GLU A 78 8.03 -12.56 21.24
N GLY A 79 7.06 -13.21 20.63
CA GLY A 79 5.70 -12.71 20.47
C GLY A 79 5.11 -13.03 19.10
N SER A 80 4.33 -14.08 19.05
CA SER A 80 3.55 -14.40 17.85
C SER A 80 2.56 -13.30 17.51
N TRP A 81 2.28 -13.12 16.23
CA TRP A 81 1.24 -12.21 15.78
C TRP A 81 0.41 -12.80 14.65
N ARG A 82 -0.79 -12.28 14.53
CA ARG A 82 -1.74 -12.61 13.48
C ARG A 82 -2.20 -11.36 12.79
N LEU A 83 -2.39 -11.43 11.47
CA LEU A 83 -2.89 -10.35 10.65
C LEU A 83 -3.82 -10.91 9.59
N ASP A 84 -5.00 -10.34 9.48
CA ASP A 84 -5.96 -10.63 8.43
C ASP A 84 -5.80 -9.56 7.34
N LEU A 85 -5.59 -10.03 6.11
CA LEU A 85 -5.39 -9.21 4.92
C LEU A 85 -6.65 -9.31 4.06
N ALA A 86 -7.26 -8.18 3.72
CA ALA A 86 -8.39 -8.12 2.81
C ALA A 86 -7.92 -7.91 1.37
N TRP A 87 -8.65 -8.46 0.39
CA TRP A 87 -8.40 -8.17 -1.01
C TRP A 87 -8.76 -6.72 -1.32
N ASP A 88 -7.84 -6.00 -1.93
CA ASP A 88 -8.02 -4.64 -2.45
C ASP A 88 -7.63 -4.62 -3.93
N SER A 89 -8.63 -4.51 -4.80
CA SER A 89 -8.44 -4.48 -6.25
C SER A 89 -7.70 -3.23 -6.75
N ALA A 90 -7.73 -2.15 -5.98
CA ALA A 90 -7.02 -0.91 -6.29
C ALA A 90 -5.56 -0.91 -5.81
N ALA A 91 -5.19 -1.85 -4.95
CA ALA A 91 -3.84 -1.98 -4.45
C ALA A 91 -2.82 -2.29 -5.57
N ASP A 92 -1.54 -2.07 -5.29
CA ASP A 92 -0.42 -2.33 -6.19
C ASP A 92 -0.64 -1.77 -7.62
N ARG A 93 -0.99 -0.49 -7.71
CA ARG A 93 -1.25 0.20 -8.99
C ARG A 93 -2.36 -0.47 -9.80
N HIS A 94 -3.46 -0.82 -9.15
CA HIS A 94 -4.64 -1.47 -9.73
C HIS A 94 -4.41 -2.89 -10.25
N LYS A 95 -3.39 -3.59 -9.76
CA LYS A 95 -3.20 -5.02 -10.05
C LYS A 95 -3.91 -5.92 -9.05
N GLY A 96 -4.32 -5.34 -7.91
CA GLY A 96 -4.92 -6.04 -6.79
C GLY A 96 -3.91 -6.75 -5.90
N ALA A 97 -4.15 -6.73 -4.60
CA ALA A 97 -3.36 -7.44 -3.61
C ALA A 97 -4.17 -7.66 -2.32
N TRP A 98 -3.74 -8.59 -1.48
CA TRP A 98 -4.21 -8.66 -0.10
C TRP A 98 -3.45 -7.65 0.74
N VAL A 99 -4.20 -6.79 1.44
CA VAL A 99 -3.65 -5.65 2.20
C VAL A 99 -4.12 -5.73 3.65
N GLY A 100 -3.22 -5.47 4.57
CA GLY A 100 -3.53 -5.34 5.99
C GLY A 100 -2.51 -4.50 6.71
N GLU A 101 -2.89 -4.00 7.87
CA GLU A 101 -2.04 -3.14 8.69
C GLU A 101 -1.99 -3.67 10.12
N ARG A 102 -0.83 -3.58 10.73
CA ARG A 102 -0.64 -3.82 12.16
C ARG A 102 0.30 -2.78 12.74
N VAL A 103 0.13 -2.51 14.01
CA VAL A 103 1.07 -1.66 14.75
C VAL A 103 2.12 -2.54 15.40
N HIS A 104 3.38 -2.38 15.00
CA HIS A 104 4.51 -3.01 15.67
C HIS A 104 4.83 -2.22 16.96
N PRO A 105 5.10 -2.87 18.11
CA PRO A 105 5.30 -2.19 19.40
C PRO A 105 6.57 -1.33 19.48
N GLY A 106 7.37 -1.33 18.43
CA GLY A 106 8.59 -0.55 18.27
C GLY A 106 9.72 -1.40 17.71
N ILE A 107 10.67 -0.74 17.06
CA ILE A 107 11.85 -1.34 16.45
C ILE A 107 13.04 -1.07 17.37
N GLN A 108 13.83 -2.10 17.66
CA GLN A 108 15.07 -1.95 18.39
C GLN A 108 16.07 -1.15 17.56
N CYS A 109 16.68 -0.16 18.18
CA CYS A 109 17.67 0.70 17.56
C CYS A 109 19.03 0.43 18.19
N GLU A 110 20.03 0.24 17.37
CA GLU A 110 21.43 0.26 17.79
C GLU A 110 22.06 1.55 17.26
N VAL A 111 22.31 2.51 18.15
CA VAL A 111 22.98 3.77 17.82
C VAL A 111 24.25 3.86 18.66
N GLY A 112 25.36 3.40 18.13
CA GLY A 112 26.61 3.24 18.86
C GLY A 112 26.45 2.21 20.00
N SER A 113 26.78 2.60 21.23
CA SER A 113 26.60 1.76 22.42
C SER A 113 25.23 1.92 23.10
N LEU A 114 24.36 2.77 22.57
CA LEU A 114 23.04 3.03 23.11
C LEU A 114 22.00 2.11 22.46
N GLN A 115 21.29 1.35 23.28
CA GLN A 115 20.10 0.64 22.85
C GLN A 115 18.89 1.55 23.07
N ALA A 116 18.22 1.89 21.99
CA ALA A 116 16.98 2.64 22.00
C ALA A 116 15.89 1.83 21.30
N LYS A 117 14.65 2.24 21.48
CA LYS A 117 13.52 1.64 20.78
C LYS A 117 12.66 2.75 20.20
N THR A 118 12.21 2.58 18.97
CA THR A 118 11.20 3.49 18.41
C THR A 118 9.89 3.37 19.17
N GLY A 119 9.03 4.37 19.06
CA GLY A 119 7.62 4.21 19.42
C GLY A 119 6.92 3.16 18.53
N PRO A 120 5.61 2.90 18.78
CA PRO A 120 4.83 1.99 17.95
C PRO A 120 4.81 2.45 16.50
N VAL A 121 5.11 1.57 15.56
CA VAL A 121 5.22 1.86 14.12
C VAL A 121 4.15 1.11 13.35
N PRO A 122 3.31 1.78 12.54
CA PRO A 122 2.39 1.12 11.63
C PRO A 122 3.14 0.42 10.50
N PHE A 123 2.83 -0.87 10.30
CA PHE A 123 3.33 -1.70 9.20
C PHE A 123 2.17 -2.04 8.28
N LYS A 124 2.28 -1.66 7.02
CA LYS A 124 1.34 -2.04 5.97
C LYS A 124 1.92 -3.18 5.15
N TYR A 125 1.22 -4.29 5.15
CA TYR A 125 1.57 -5.50 4.38
C TYR A 125 0.76 -5.52 3.10
N VAL A 126 1.42 -5.84 2.00
CA VAL A 126 0.81 -6.03 0.68
C VAL A 126 1.35 -7.33 0.11
N ILE A 127 0.46 -8.30 -0.15
CA ILE A 127 0.80 -9.61 -0.74
C ILE A 127 0.06 -9.75 -2.06
N ARG A 128 0.82 -9.99 -3.13
CA ARG A 128 0.29 -10.20 -4.47
C ARG A 128 -0.15 -11.65 -4.69
N PRO A 129 -0.96 -11.93 -5.71
CA PRO A 129 -1.33 -13.30 -6.08
C PRO A 129 -0.16 -14.25 -6.37
N ASP A 130 0.95 -13.72 -6.84
CA ASP A 130 2.18 -14.47 -7.12
C ASP A 130 3.04 -14.74 -5.88
N LEU A 131 2.54 -14.41 -4.69
CA LEU A 131 3.22 -14.56 -3.40
C LEU A 131 4.47 -13.68 -3.25
N THR A 132 4.60 -12.65 -4.05
CA THR A 132 5.50 -11.54 -3.80
C THR A 132 4.77 -10.42 -3.06
N GLY A 133 5.48 -9.47 -2.53
CA GLY A 133 4.84 -8.35 -1.85
C GLY A 133 5.82 -7.36 -1.27
N PHE A 134 5.33 -6.57 -0.36
CA PHE A 134 6.16 -5.65 0.39
C PHE A 134 5.53 -5.31 1.75
N VAL A 135 6.38 -4.90 2.67
CA VAL A 135 5.99 -4.29 3.94
C VAL A 135 6.48 -2.86 3.96
N ASN A 136 5.58 -1.93 4.19
CA ASN A 136 5.91 -0.52 4.37
C ASN A 136 5.80 -0.14 5.85
N MET A 137 6.88 0.39 6.39
CA MET A 137 6.95 0.96 7.73
C MET A 137 6.73 2.47 7.63
N LYS A 138 5.71 2.98 8.30
CA LYS A 138 5.37 4.42 8.27
C LYS A 138 5.91 5.11 9.51
N PHE A 139 6.99 5.87 9.34
CA PHE A 139 7.51 6.78 10.35
C PHE A 139 6.86 8.17 10.22
N SER A 140 6.84 8.94 11.30
CA SER A 140 6.30 10.30 11.34
C SER A 140 7.14 11.17 12.28
N GLN A 141 6.87 12.48 12.34
CA GLN A 141 7.53 13.37 13.30
C GLN A 141 7.29 12.96 14.75
N GLU A 142 6.10 12.41 15.05
CA GLU A 142 5.78 11.90 16.37
C GLU A 142 6.39 10.52 16.64
N ARG A 143 6.72 9.79 15.59
CA ARG A 143 7.25 8.41 15.62
C ARG A 143 8.37 8.27 14.60
N PRO A 144 9.52 8.93 14.86
CA PRO A 144 10.65 8.89 13.94
C PRO A 144 11.30 7.50 13.92
N SER A 145 12.05 7.22 12.87
CA SER A 145 12.91 6.05 12.79
C SER A 145 14.05 6.14 13.81
N CYS A 146 14.84 5.08 13.91
CA CYS A 146 16.04 5.04 14.75
C CYS A 146 17.06 6.15 14.42
N TRP A 147 17.01 6.69 13.23
CA TRP A 147 17.89 7.79 12.77
C TRP A 147 17.18 9.14 12.73
N GLY A 148 15.96 9.22 13.30
CA GLY A 148 15.19 10.46 13.36
C GLY A 148 14.50 10.85 12.06
N ASP A 149 14.62 10.05 11.00
CA ASP A 149 13.92 10.34 9.75
C ASP A 149 12.43 9.94 9.83
N THR A 150 11.63 10.57 8.99
CA THR A 150 10.18 10.34 8.89
C THR A 150 9.81 9.68 7.56
N ALA A 151 10.80 9.18 6.83
CA ALA A 151 10.58 8.54 5.54
C ALA A 151 9.87 7.19 5.69
N MET A 152 9.01 6.87 4.73
CA MET A 152 8.46 5.53 4.61
C MET A 152 9.58 4.58 4.15
N ARG A 153 9.77 3.48 4.87
CA ARG A 153 10.71 2.43 4.50
C ARG A 153 9.94 1.20 4.04
N GLY A 154 10.34 0.64 2.90
CA GLY A 154 9.76 -0.57 2.35
C GLY A 154 10.77 -1.72 2.38
N GLN A 155 10.26 -2.92 2.60
CA GLN A 155 10.98 -4.18 2.43
C GLN A 155 10.21 -5.04 1.44
N GLU A 156 10.89 -5.62 0.47
CA GLU A 156 10.26 -6.55 -0.45
C GLU A 156 10.09 -7.92 0.21
N LEU A 157 8.98 -8.57 -0.07
CA LEU A 157 8.63 -9.89 0.42
C LEU A 157 8.60 -10.89 -0.72
N SER A 158 9.09 -12.09 -0.46
CA SER A 158 8.88 -13.27 -1.31
C SER A 158 8.52 -14.46 -0.43
N LEU A 159 7.38 -15.10 -0.74
CA LEU A 159 6.86 -16.23 0.01
C LEU A 159 6.99 -17.50 -0.84
N LYS A 160 7.61 -18.53 -0.30
CA LYS A 160 7.70 -19.85 -0.93
C LYS A 160 7.09 -20.88 0.00
N ARG A 161 6.17 -21.69 -0.51
CA ARG A 161 5.57 -22.76 0.28
C ARG A 161 6.66 -23.71 0.78
N ALA A 162 6.72 -23.91 2.08
CA ALA A 162 7.65 -24.87 2.67
C ALA A 162 7.30 -26.29 2.19
N LYS A 163 8.33 -27.06 1.88
CA LYS A 163 8.13 -28.48 1.57
C LYS A 163 7.69 -29.19 2.84
N PRO A 164 6.69 -30.10 2.81
CA PRO A 164 6.40 -30.91 3.99
C PRO A 164 7.66 -31.68 4.37
N VAL A 165 8.07 -31.54 5.61
CA VAL A 165 9.15 -32.36 6.18
C VAL A 165 8.47 -33.71 6.48
N TRP A 166 8.70 -34.70 5.63
CA TRP A 166 8.35 -36.09 5.91
C TRP A 166 9.37 -36.61 6.93
N SER A 167 8.95 -36.72 8.16
CA SER A 167 9.70 -37.44 9.20
C SER A 167 9.38 -38.92 9.17
#